data_e3d859c4911a37486441fa508b0efdeb
#
_entry.id   e3d859c4911a37486441fa508b0efdeb
#
_cell.length_a   1.000
_cell.length_b   1.000
_cell.length_c   1.000
_cell.angle_alpha   90.00
_cell.angle_beta   90.00
_cell.angle_gamma   90.00
#
_symmetry.space_group_name_H-M   'P 1'
#
loop_
_entity.id
_entity.type
_entity.pdbx_description
1 polymer ?
#
loop_
_entity_poly.entity_id
_entity_poly.type
_entity_poly.pdbx_seq_one_letter_code
_entity_poly.pdbx_strand_id
1 'polypeptide(L)'
;EPKRRLIQTNSFKDKIVQHAFCDQVLYDALTKPFILDNYGSQVGKGTHFGLNRLRDFMREYYRKNGFSADGWVLKADVRHYFQSIRPDVLKKDVAKYLHDPDCLALACQIIDSTPDPLGIPIGNQSSQIFALLYLNQLDHLCKEQLRFRYYGRYMDDFYIICESKQRLQEALVVIRQHLAERGLELNQKTNIFPLRNGLDFLGFHTYIDDAGRVIRKVRKSSRDRMKRKLRKYAALYQRGEIDREKIAESYTSWRAHALHGDCRQLVAKYDQQFLSIFERRPEHVQEDQHSGRGC
;
A
#
# COMPACT_ATOMS: atom_id res chain seq x y z
N GLU A 1 -7.93 -0.37 16.69
CA GLU A 1 -8.72 0.73 16.13
C GLU A 1 -8.19 1.11 14.75
N PRO A 2 -9.06 1.49 13.80
CA PRO A 2 -8.60 2.01 12.52
C PRO A 2 -7.88 3.35 12.74
N LYS A 3 -6.70 3.53 12.13
CA LYS A 3 -5.98 4.81 12.17
C LYS A 3 -6.90 5.91 11.62
N ARG A 4 -7.25 6.88 12.44
CA ARG A 4 -7.92 8.11 11.97
C ARG A 4 -6.90 8.95 11.21
N ARG A 5 -7.22 9.33 9.97
CA ARG A 5 -6.42 10.24 9.15
C ARG A 5 -7.28 11.48 8.87
N LEU A 6 -6.74 12.64 9.13
CA LEU A 6 -7.35 13.88 8.69
C LEU A 6 -7.16 13.98 7.17
N ILE A 7 -8.27 13.99 6.44
CA ILE A 7 -8.26 14.18 4.98
C ILE A 7 -8.62 15.63 4.72
N GLN A 8 -7.75 16.35 4.05
CA GLN A 8 -8.01 17.70 3.59
C GLN A 8 -8.69 17.60 2.23
N THR A 9 -9.84 18.25 2.09
CA THR A 9 -10.59 18.27 0.83
C THR A 9 -10.66 19.69 0.29
N ASN A 10 -10.25 19.85 -0.96
CA ASN A 10 -10.35 21.11 -1.68
C ASN A 10 -11.77 21.31 -2.25
N SER A 11 -12.07 22.53 -2.70
CA SER A 11 -13.30 22.80 -3.45
C SER A 11 -13.37 21.94 -4.72
N PHE A 12 -14.55 21.75 -5.27
CA PHE A 12 -14.70 20.99 -6.51
C PHE A 12 -13.94 21.62 -7.68
N LYS A 13 -13.93 22.95 -7.76
CA LYS A 13 -13.18 23.70 -8.79
C LYS A 13 -11.69 23.46 -8.69
N ASP A 14 -11.14 23.55 -7.47
CA ASP A 14 -9.70 23.30 -7.24
C ASP A 14 -9.31 21.85 -7.58
N LYS A 15 -10.20 20.89 -7.32
CA LYS A 15 -9.96 19.50 -7.71
C LYS A 15 -9.85 19.34 -9.23
N ILE A 16 -10.72 19.99 -10.01
CA ILE A 16 -10.64 19.94 -11.48
C ILE A 16 -9.30 20.50 -11.96
N VAL A 17 -8.92 21.68 -11.45
CA VAL A 17 -7.65 22.32 -11.82
C VAL A 17 -6.47 21.42 -11.43
N GLN A 18 -6.45 20.89 -10.21
CA GLN A 18 -5.37 20.01 -9.77
C GLN A 18 -5.29 18.71 -10.57
N HIS A 19 -6.43 18.09 -10.92
CA HIS A 19 -6.43 16.91 -11.79
C HIS A 19 -5.87 17.22 -13.17
N ALA A 20 -6.35 18.29 -13.82
CA ALA A 20 -5.85 18.70 -15.12
C ALA A 20 -4.34 18.99 -15.08
N PHE A 21 -3.88 19.71 -14.05
CA PHE A 21 -2.47 20.02 -13.86
C PHE A 21 -1.62 18.77 -13.61
N CYS A 22 -2.14 17.82 -12.80
CA CYS A 22 -1.47 16.55 -12.57
C CYS A 22 -1.32 15.75 -13.85
N ASP A 23 -2.41 15.61 -14.62
CA ASP A 23 -2.44 14.72 -15.77
C ASP A 23 -1.68 15.31 -16.98
N GLN A 24 -1.69 16.64 -17.16
CA GLN A 24 -1.08 17.29 -18.32
C GLN A 24 0.36 17.75 -18.08
N VAL A 25 0.77 17.99 -16.83
CA VAL A 25 2.06 18.61 -16.52
C VAL A 25 2.87 17.81 -15.49
N LEU A 26 2.34 17.67 -14.25
CA LEU A 26 3.13 17.14 -13.14
C LEU A 26 3.54 15.69 -13.36
N TYR A 27 2.63 14.86 -13.89
CA TYR A 27 2.90 13.43 -14.05
C TYR A 27 4.11 13.20 -14.94
N ASP A 28 4.12 13.75 -16.14
CA ASP A 28 5.20 13.58 -17.10
C ASP A 28 6.50 14.22 -16.64
N ALA A 29 6.44 15.40 -16.03
CA ALA A 29 7.63 16.09 -15.56
C ALA A 29 8.31 15.36 -14.40
N LEU A 30 7.52 14.95 -13.39
CA LEU A 30 8.05 14.48 -12.10
C LEU A 30 8.27 12.96 -12.04
N THR A 31 7.65 12.16 -12.92
CA THR A 31 7.82 10.69 -12.91
C THR A 31 8.97 10.18 -13.75
N LYS A 32 9.48 10.99 -14.70
CA LYS A 32 10.65 10.65 -15.55
C LYS A 32 11.87 10.15 -14.77
N PRO A 33 12.25 10.77 -13.63
CA PRO A 33 13.42 10.34 -12.87
C PRO A 33 13.16 9.11 -11.99
N PHE A 34 11.95 8.57 -11.94
CA PHE A 34 11.64 7.46 -11.03
C PHE A 34 12.19 6.15 -11.53
N ILE A 35 12.80 5.40 -10.62
CA ILE A 35 13.26 4.05 -10.90
C ILE A 35 12.08 3.12 -11.23
N LEU A 36 12.35 2.02 -11.93
CA LEU A 36 11.35 0.99 -12.23
C LEU A 36 10.69 0.45 -10.97
N ASP A 37 11.47 0.26 -9.91
CA ASP A 37 11.06 -0.40 -8.66
C ASP A 37 10.45 0.56 -7.62
N ASN A 38 9.98 1.73 -8.06
CA ASN A 38 9.01 2.57 -7.39
C ASN A 38 7.61 2.24 -7.92
N TYR A 39 6.74 1.66 -7.09
CA TYR A 39 5.49 1.03 -7.50
C TYR A 39 4.24 1.86 -7.25
N GLY A 40 4.35 2.97 -6.50
CA GLY A 40 3.21 3.79 -6.09
C GLY A 40 2.68 4.68 -7.21
N SER A 41 1.37 4.87 -7.27
CA SER A 41 0.64 5.93 -8.00
C SER A 41 1.20 6.31 -9.38
N GLN A 42 1.61 5.32 -10.18
CA GLN A 42 2.09 5.48 -11.55
C GLN A 42 1.29 4.62 -12.50
N VAL A 43 1.07 5.09 -13.73
CA VAL A 43 0.39 4.34 -14.80
C VAL A 43 1.13 3.02 -15.07
N GLY A 44 0.40 1.93 -15.17
CA GLY A 44 0.97 0.59 -15.36
C GLY A 44 1.66 -0.02 -14.14
N LYS A 45 1.73 0.70 -13.02
CA LYS A 45 2.28 0.22 -11.76
C LYS A 45 1.19 0.08 -10.68
N GLY A 46 1.55 -0.08 -9.43
CA GLY A 46 0.63 -0.25 -8.31
C GLY A 46 0.87 -1.56 -7.56
N THR A 47 -0.12 -1.94 -6.75
CA THR A 47 -0.01 -3.10 -5.84
C THR A 47 0.38 -4.40 -6.56
N HIS A 48 -0.27 -4.70 -7.69
CA HIS A 48 -0.01 -5.95 -8.43
C HIS A 48 1.38 -5.96 -9.07
N PHE A 49 1.79 -4.83 -9.65
CA PHE A 49 3.12 -4.67 -10.20
C PHE A 49 4.19 -4.88 -9.11
N GLY A 50 4.06 -4.21 -7.96
CA GLY A 50 5.00 -4.33 -6.85
C GLY A 50 5.08 -5.76 -6.29
N LEU A 51 3.94 -6.44 -6.17
CA LEU A 51 3.89 -7.83 -5.73
C LEU A 51 4.54 -8.79 -6.73
N ASN A 52 4.39 -8.56 -8.03
CA ASN A 52 5.03 -9.37 -9.06
C ASN A 52 6.54 -9.11 -9.09
N ARG A 53 6.97 -7.84 -8.97
CA ARG A 53 8.40 -7.52 -8.85
C ARG A 53 9.05 -8.17 -7.63
N LEU A 54 8.39 -8.14 -6.47
CA LEU A 54 8.88 -8.83 -5.27
C LEU A 54 9.04 -10.35 -5.52
N ARG A 55 8.04 -10.99 -6.15
CA ARG A 55 8.12 -12.42 -6.52
C ARG A 55 9.30 -12.70 -7.43
N ASP A 56 9.50 -11.85 -8.44
CA ASP A 56 10.57 -12.03 -9.41
C ASP A 56 11.94 -11.80 -8.77
N PHE A 57 12.07 -10.83 -7.86
CA PHE A 57 13.26 -10.61 -7.05
C PHE A 57 13.59 -11.80 -6.15
N MET A 58 12.61 -12.34 -5.44
CA MET A 58 12.81 -13.54 -4.61
C MET A 58 13.23 -14.76 -5.44
N ARG A 59 12.62 -14.97 -6.62
CA ARG A 59 12.99 -16.05 -7.55
C ARG A 59 14.42 -15.88 -8.09
N GLU A 60 14.76 -14.67 -8.49
CA GLU A 60 16.09 -14.37 -9.00
C GLU A 60 17.14 -14.52 -7.90
N TYR A 61 16.85 -13.98 -6.70
CA TYR A 61 17.72 -14.12 -5.54
C TYR A 61 17.99 -15.60 -5.24
N TYR A 62 16.94 -16.42 -5.09
CA TYR A 62 17.05 -17.85 -4.83
C TYR A 62 17.93 -18.57 -5.83
N ARG A 63 17.73 -18.33 -7.14
CA ARG A 63 18.56 -18.96 -8.20
C ARG A 63 20.01 -18.52 -8.14
N LYS A 64 20.28 -17.23 -7.91
CA LYS A 64 21.66 -16.69 -7.86
C LYS A 64 22.38 -17.05 -6.57
N ASN A 65 21.65 -17.35 -5.51
CA ASN A 65 22.18 -17.75 -4.21
C ASN A 65 22.29 -19.29 -4.08
N GLY A 66 22.60 -19.98 -5.17
CA GLY A 66 22.80 -21.43 -5.18
C GLY A 66 21.56 -22.24 -4.82
N PHE A 67 20.37 -21.78 -5.21
CA PHE A 67 19.08 -22.37 -4.87
C PHE A 67 18.84 -22.41 -3.34
N SER A 68 19.30 -21.39 -2.64
CA SER A 68 19.08 -21.21 -1.21
C SER A 68 18.25 -19.94 -0.92
N ALA A 69 17.37 -20.03 0.07
CA ALA A 69 16.67 -18.90 0.65
C ALA A 69 17.45 -18.23 1.80
N ASP A 70 18.73 -18.60 2.00
CA ASP A 70 19.59 -17.96 2.97
C ASP A 70 19.86 -16.52 2.56
N GLY A 71 19.58 -15.60 3.46
CA GLY A 71 19.69 -14.17 3.22
C GLY A 71 18.85 -13.38 4.19
N TRP A 72 18.82 -12.08 3.99
CA TRP A 72 18.22 -11.13 4.91
C TRP A 72 17.34 -10.13 4.18
N VAL A 73 16.32 -9.65 4.87
CA VAL A 73 15.42 -8.61 4.39
C VAL A 73 15.50 -7.44 5.35
N LEU A 74 15.78 -6.24 4.85
CA LEU A 74 15.42 -4.99 5.52
C LEU A 74 14.02 -4.61 5.07
N LYS A 75 13.10 -4.45 6.03
CA LYS A 75 11.76 -3.91 5.81
C LYS A 75 11.64 -2.61 6.59
N ALA A 76 11.28 -1.53 5.91
CA ALA A 76 11.21 -0.20 6.48
C ALA A 76 9.99 0.58 5.96
N ASP A 77 9.54 1.52 6.79
CA ASP A 77 8.38 2.39 6.55
C ASP A 77 8.69 3.75 7.16
N VAL A 78 8.37 4.85 6.49
CA VAL A 78 8.61 6.20 6.99
C VAL A 78 7.49 6.61 7.94
N ARG A 79 7.88 7.11 9.11
CA ARG A 79 6.94 7.55 10.13
C ARG A 79 6.24 8.84 9.70
N HIS A 80 4.88 8.87 9.81
CA HIS A 80 4.06 10.05 9.52
C HIS A 80 4.41 10.75 8.19
N TYR A 81 4.68 9.96 7.13
CA TYR A 81 5.34 10.40 5.93
C TYR A 81 4.78 11.71 5.36
N PHE A 82 3.50 11.78 5.01
CA PHE A 82 2.87 12.96 4.41
C PHE A 82 2.93 14.21 5.30
N GLN A 83 2.82 14.00 6.61
CA GLN A 83 2.89 15.11 7.60
C GLN A 83 4.31 15.59 7.88
N SER A 84 5.32 14.78 7.53
CA SER A 84 6.75 15.10 7.79
C SER A 84 7.45 15.68 6.58
N ILE A 85 6.80 15.74 5.41
CA ILE A 85 7.38 16.33 4.21
C ILE A 85 7.64 17.82 4.45
N ARG A 86 8.85 18.27 4.18
CA ARG A 86 9.25 19.68 4.27
C ARG A 86 8.92 20.41 2.96
N PRO A 87 8.00 21.39 2.94
CA PRO A 87 7.61 22.12 1.74
C PRO A 87 8.79 22.81 1.04
N ASP A 88 9.72 23.39 1.81
CA ASP A 88 10.91 24.08 1.29
C ASP A 88 11.84 23.13 0.51
N VAL A 89 12.01 21.91 0.99
CA VAL A 89 12.81 20.86 0.32
C VAL A 89 12.08 20.32 -0.89
N LEU A 90 10.78 20.06 -0.77
CA LEU A 90 9.96 19.55 -1.87
C LEU A 90 9.91 20.52 -3.05
N LYS A 91 9.73 21.83 -2.80
CA LYS A 91 9.76 22.87 -3.86
C LYS A 91 11.07 22.86 -4.63
N LYS A 92 12.20 22.73 -3.94
CA LYS A 92 13.52 22.59 -4.58
C LYS A 92 13.61 21.33 -5.45
N ASP A 93 13.02 20.22 -5.01
CA ASP A 93 13.00 19.00 -5.81
C ASP A 93 12.10 19.14 -7.03
N VAL A 94 10.93 19.78 -6.92
CA VAL A 94 10.01 20.04 -8.04
C VAL A 94 10.68 20.95 -9.08
N ALA A 95 11.36 22.00 -8.65
CA ALA A 95 12.05 22.96 -9.53
C ALA A 95 13.17 22.32 -10.39
N LYS A 96 13.69 21.14 -10.02
CA LYS A 96 14.67 20.41 -10.83
C LYS A 96 14.07 19.84 -12.13
N TYR A 97 12.76 19.64 -12.17
CA TYR A 97 12.08 18.93 -13.27
C TYR A 97 10.95 19.75 -13.89
N LEU A 98 10.49 20.80 -13.24
CA LEU A 98 9.44 21.69 -13.71
C LEU A 98 10.03 23.09 -13.93
N HIS A 99 10.34 23.41 -15.19
CA HIS A 99 11.08 24.61 -15.56
C HIS A 99 10.20 25.79 -15.98
N ASP A 100 8.93 25.54 -16.34
CA ASP A 100 7.98 26.58 -16.67
C ASP A 100 7.63 27.36 -15.40
N PRO A 101 7.80 28.71 -15.37
CA PRO A 101 7.62 29.52 -14.17
C PRO A 101 6.20 29.52 -13.62
N ASP A 102 5.20 29.52 -14.48
CA ASP A 102 3.78 29.54 -14.08
C ASP A 102 3.36 28.18 -13.51
N CYS A 103 3.78 27.11 -14.16
CA CYS A 103 3.59 25.74 -13.66
C CYS A 103 4.29 25.53 -12.32
N LEU A 104 5.52 26.02 -12.16
CA LEU A 104 6.25 25.93 -10.90
C LEU A 104 5.56 26.74 -9.79
N ALA A 105 5.09 27.96 -10.09
CA ALA A 105 4.35 28.78 -9.15
C ALA A 105 3.06 28.08 -8.69
N LEU A 106 2.30 27.48 -9.60
CA LEU A 106 1.10 26.71 -9.27
C LEU A 106 1.44 25.46 -8.42
N ALA A 107 2.51 24.74 -8.74
CA ALA A 107 2.96 23.61 -7.94
C ALA A 107 3.32 24.03 -6.51
N CYS A 108 4.05 25.15 -6.36
CA CYS A 108 4.38 25.72 -5.05
C CYS A 108 3.14 26.14 -4.26
N GLN A 109 2.16 26.75 -4.90
CA GLN A 109 0.88 27.14 -4.29
C GLN A 109 0.12 25.90 -3.78
N ILE A 110 0.09 24.81 -4.55
CA ILE A 110 -0.54 23.55 -4.13
C ILE A 110 0.22 22.93 -2.94
N ILE A 111 1.54 22.97 -2.94
CA ILE A 111 2.36 22.45 -1.84
C ILE A 111 2.08 23.25 -0.54
N ASP A 112 1.93 24.57 -0.64
CA ASP A 112 1.69 25.47 0.50
C ASP A 112 0.21 25.54 0.92
N SER A 113 -0.68 24.79 0.27
CA SER A 113 -2.13 24.84 0.58
C SER A 113 -2.52 24.24 1.93
N THR A 114 -1.58 23.60 2.65
CA THR A 114 -1.81 23.14 4.02
C THR A 114 -1.52 24.26 5.01
N PRO A 115 -2.34 24.42 6.06
CA PRO A 115 -2.10 25.45 7.09
C PRO A 115 -0.88 25.13 7.99
N ASP A 116 -0.44 23.87 8.00
CA ASP A 116 0.68 23.43 8.82
C ASP A 116 2.03 23.77 8.13
N PRO A 117 3.07 24.15 8.90
CA PRO A 117 4.39 24.47 8.34
C PRO A 117 5.11 23.24 7.77
N LEU A 118 4.66 22.05 8.11
CA LEU A 118 5.15 20.75 7.62
C LEU A 118 4.01 19.95 7.01
N GLY A 119 4.38 19.09 6.08
CA GLY A 119 3.45 18.18 5.41
C GLY A 119 2.90 18.73 4.11
N ILE A 120 2.16 17.86 3.43
CA ILE A 120 1.39 18.19 2.22
C ILE A 120 -0.04 17.64 2.36
N PRO A 121 -1.04 18.21 1.66
CA PRO A 121 -2.43 17.81 1.80
C PRO A 121 -2.64 16.32 1.51
N ILE A 122 -3.34 15.61 2.39
CA ILE A 122 -3.71 14.21 2.16
C ILE A 122 -5.07 14.15 1.46
N GLY A 123 -5.11 13.52 0.29
CA GLY A 123 -6.36 13.31 -0.47
C GLY A 123 -6.31 13.86 -1.90
N ASN A 124 -5.30 14.64 -2.25
CA ASN A 124 -5.11 15.17 -3.59
C ASN A 124 -4.21 14.26 -4.44
N GLN A 125 -4.47 14.21 -5.75
CA GLN A 125 -3.64 13.45 -6.70
C GLN A 125 -2.22 14.02 -6.76
N SER A 126 -2.08 15.35 -6.80
CA SER A 126 -0.79 16.06 -6.78
C SER A 126 0.09 15.65 -5.61
N SER A 127 -0.50 15.53 -4.41
CA SER A 127 0.23 15.13 -3.20
C SER A 127 0.85 13.73 -3.30
N GLN A 128 0.22 12.81 -4.03
CA GLN A 128 0.81 11.49 -4.24
C GLN A 128 2.06 11.57 -5.13
N ILE A 129 2.03 12.36 -6.20
CA ILE A 129 3.18 12.56 -7.08
C ILE A 129 4.31 13.26 -6.32
N PHE A 130 4.01 14.31 -5.57
CA PHE A 130 4.98 15.02 -4.72
C PHE A 130 5.61 14.10 -3.67
N ALA A 131 4.82 13.27 -3.03
CA ALA A 131 5.34 12.28 -2.09
C ALA A 131 6.25 11.25 -2.77
N LEU A 132 5.94 10.80 -3.97
CA LEU A 132 6.85 9.90 -4.71
C LEU A 132 8.18 10.58 -5.05
N LEU A 133 8.13 11.86 -5.49
CA LEU A 133 9.31 12.65 -5.83
C LEU A 133 10.18 12.89 -4.60
N TYR A 134 9.58 13.18 -3.44
CA TYR A 134 10.32 13.48 -2.21
C TYR A 134 11.21 12.32 -1.77
N LEU A 135 10.85 11.07 -2.01
CA LEU A 135 11.66 9.88 -1.74
C LEU A 135 12.46 9.36 -2.96
N ASN A 136 12.41 10.05 -4.10
CA ASN A 136 13.13 9.60 -5.30
C ASN A 136 14.65 9.49 -5.07
N GLN A 137 15.22 10.42 -4.29
CA GLN A 137 16.64 10.37 -3.96
C GLN A 137 17.01 9.15 -3.11
N LEU A 138 16.11 8.67 -2.24
CA LEU A 138 16.29 7.42 -1.51
C LEU A 138 16.33 6.22 -2.47
N ASP A 139 15.50 6.24 -3.51
CA ASP A 139 15.48 5.17 -4.52
C ASP A 139 16.84 5.08 -5.24
N HIS A 140 17.38 6.22 -5.67
CA HIS A 140 18.68 6.30 -6.32
C HIS A 140 19.82 5.97 -5.35
N LEU A 141 19.76 6.42 -4.08
CA LEU A 141 20.72 6.02 -3.05
C LEU A 141 20.77 4.49 -2.92
N CYS A 142 19.62 3.84 -2.80
CA CYS A 142 19.56 2.39 -2.62
C CYS A 142 20.02 1.62 -3.87
N LYS A 143 19.61 2.06 -5.06
CA LYS A 143 19.89 1.33 -6.32
C LYS A 143 21.28 1.62 -6.86
N GLU A 144 21.74 2.85 -6.86
CA GLU A 144 22.92 3.30 -7.57
C GLU A 144 24.15 3.39 -6.65
N GLN A 145 24.01 4.04 -5.51
CA GLN A 145 25.13 4.23 -4.59
C GLN A 145 25.37 2.99 -3.73
N LEU A 146 24.32 2.49 -3.04
CA LEU A 146 24.41 1.28 -2.21
C LEU A 146 24.32 -0.01 -3.03
N ARG A 147 23.94 0.08 -4.32
CA ARG A 147 23.91 -1.01 -5.31
C ARG A 147 23.07 -2.21 -4.86
N PHE A 148 21.91 -1.96 -4.26
CA PHE A 148 20.96 -3.01 -3.91
C PHE A 148 20.07 -3.37 -5.10
N ARG A 149 20.36 -4.49 -5.76
CA ARG A 149 19.57 -4.98 -6.88
C ARG A 149 18.09 -5.24 -6.50
N TYR A 150 17.86 -5.85 -5.34
CA TYR A 150 16.55 -6.29 -4.87
C TYR A 150 15.96 -5.29 -3.88
N TYR A 151 15.89 -4.03 -4.29
CA TYR A 151 15.20 -2.94 -3.61
C TYR A 151 13.88 -2.66 -4.32
N GLY A 152 12.79 -2.40 -3.55
CA GLY A 152 11.53 -1.95 -4.08
C GLY A 152 10.75 -1.12 -3.07
N ARG A 153 10.00 -0.12 -3.57
CA ARG A 153 9.25 0.82 -2.75
C ARG A 153 7.81 1.01 -3.25
N TYR A 154 6.87 1.08 -2.31
CA TYR A 154 5.51 1.51 -2.55
C TYR A 154 5.17 2.65 -1.58
N MET A 155 5.12 3.88 -2.08
CA MET A 155 4.99 5.11 -1.27
C MET A 155 6.12 5.22 -0.23
N ASP A 156 5.77 5.17 1.05
CA ASP A 156 6.65 5.21 2.21
C ASP A 156 7.18 3.83 2.67
N ASP A 157 6.62 2.75 2.13
CA ASP A 157 6.92 1.37 2.49
C ASP A 157 7.91 0.75 1.51
N PHE A 158 9.11 0.33 1.97
CA PHE A 158 10.15 -0.25 1.12
C PHE A 158 10.82 -1.47 1.73
N TYR A 159 11.48 -2.24 0.88
CA TYR A 159 12.25 -3.41 1.26
C TYR A 159 13.56 -3.52 0.49
N ILE A 160 14.54 -4.21 1.10
CA ILE A 160 15.81 -4.62 0.47
C ILE A 160 16.02 -6.09 0.80
N ILE A 161 16.38 -6.91 -0.19
CA ILE A 161 16.83 -8.30 0.00
C ILE A 161 18.33 -8.35 -0.28
N CYS A 162 19.10 -8.97 0.63
CA CYS A 162 20.55 -9.06 0.53
C CYS A 162 21.05 -10.34 1.21
N GLU A 163 22.19 -10.83 0.77
CA GLU A 163 22.89 -11.99 1.34
C GLU A 163 23.48 -11.70 2.74
N SER A 164 23.86 -10.46 3.01
CA SER A 164 24.58 -10.07 4.22
C SER A 164 23.72 -9.21 5.15
N LYS A 165 23.56 -9.66 6.39
CA LYS A 165 22.91 -8.88 7.45
C LYS A 165 23.70 -7.61 7.78
N GLN A 166 25.04 -7.74 7.86
CA GLN A 166 25.92 -6.63 8.17
C GLN A 166 25.78 -5.53 7.12
N ARG A 167 25.80 -5.87 5.82
CA ARG A 167 25.62 -4.90 4.73
C ARG A 167 24.27 -4.17 4.83
N LEU A 168 23.20 -4.85 5.27
CA LEU A 168 21.91 -4.19 5.50
C LEU A 168 21.94 -3.28 6.73
N GLN A 169 22.69 -3.63 7.78
CA GLN A 169 22.86 -2.77 8.97
C GLN A 169 23.61 -1.49 8.63
N GLU A 170 24.71 -1.60 7.87
CA GLU A 170 25.48 -0.46 7.38
C GLU A 170 24.61 0.44 6.46
N ALA A 171 23.88 -0.15 5.53
CA ALA A 171 22.95 0.56 4.67
C ALA A 171 21.84 1.27 5.46
N LEU A 172 21.32 0.65 6.52
CA LEU A 172 20.29 1.25 7.36
C LEU A 172 20.79 2.52 8.06
N VAL A 173 22.05 2.57 8.45
CA VAL A 173 22.67 3.80 9.01
C VAL A 173 22.68 4.92 7.97
N VAL A 174 23.15 4.63 6.76
CA VAL A 174 23.21 5.61 5.66
C VAL A 174 21.80 6.07 5.26
N ILE A 175 20.83 5.16 5.16
CA ILE A 175 19.42 5.46 4.85
C ILE A 175 18.82 6.36 5.93
N ARG A 176 19.08 6.10 7.22
CA ARG A 176 18.58 6.93 8.33
C ARG A 176 19.15 8.35 8.26
N GLN A 177 20.44 8.49 8.00
CA GLN A 177 21.07 9.78 7.83
C GLN A 177 20.48 10.56 6.65
N HIS A 178 20.38 9.93 5.49
CA HIS A 178 19.77 10.54 4.29
C HIS A 178 18.33 11.00 4.54
N LEU A 179 17.52 10.20 5.22
CA LEU A 179 16.14 10.56 5.55
C LEU A 179 16.10 11.70 6.58
N ALA A 180 16.99 11.71 7.60
CA ALA A 180 17.06 12.75 8.61
C ALA A 180 17.43 14.12 8.00
N GLU A 181 18.34 14.17 7.02
CA GLU A 181 18.69 15.39 6.27
C GLU A 181 17.47 15.98 5.55
N ARG A 182 16.48 15.14 5.22
CA ARG A 182 15.21 15.55 4.61
C ARG A 182 14.07 15.74 5.61
N GLY A 183 14.35 15.65 6.92
CA GLY A 183 13.36 15.81 7.99
C GLY A 183 12.46 14.57 8.17
N LEU A 184 12.90 13.41 7.70
CA LEU A 184 12.15 12.16 7.79
C LEU A 184 12.76 11.17 8.77
N GLU A 185 11.92 10.37 9.40
CA GLU A 185 12.31 9.29 10.31
C GLU A 185 11.72 7.96 9.89
N LEU A 186 12.45 6.87 10.07
CA LEU A 186 11.92 5.52 9.91
C LEU A 186 11.02 5.14 11.10
N ASN A 187 9.97 4.40 10.80
CA ASN A 187 9.10 3.81 11.81
C ASN A 187 9.89 2.84 12.72
N GLN A 188 9.54 2.77 14.00
CA GLN A 188 10.13 1.84 14.97
C GLN A 188 9.98 0.36 14.58
N LYS A 189 9.05 0.04 13.68
CA LYS A 189 8.86 -1.31 13.12
C LYS A 189 9.89 -1.69 12.04
N THR A 190 10.78 -0.77 11.67
CA THR A 190 11.89 -1.06 10.75
C THR A 190 12.74 -2.18 11.31
N ASN A 191 12.90 -3.26 10.54
CA ASN A 191 13.56 -4.47 11.02
C ASN A 191 14.35 -5.17 9.92
N ILE A 192 15.42 -5.86 10.33
CA ILE A 192 16.21 -6.77 9.50
C ILE A 192 15.98 -8.18 10.02
N PHE A 193 15.51 -9.07 9.15
CA PHE A 193 15.17 -10.44 9.51
C PHE A 193 15.57 -11.42 8.38
N PRO A 194 15.69 -12.74 8.68
CA PRO A 194 16.01 -13.74 7.67
C PRO A 194 14.96 -13.82 6.56
N LEU A 195 15.40 -13.92 5.29
CA LEU A 195 14.53 -14.05 4.12
C LEU A 195 13.59 -15.27 4.20
N ARG A 196 14.04 -16.36 4.81
CA ARG A 196 13.23 -17.57 5.07
C ARG A 196 11.95 -17.31 5.86
N ASN A 197 11.91 -16.23 6.66
CA ASN A 197 10.71 -15.84 7.40
C ASN A 197 9.61 -15.26 6.50
N GLY A 198 9.92 -15.00 5.23
CA GLY A 198 9.02 -14.30 4.31
C GLY A 198 8.91 -12.80 4.60
N LEU A 199 8.27 -12.08 3.71
CA LEU A 199 8.10 -10.63 3.75
C LEU A 199 6.61 -10.25 3.66
N ASP A 200 6.16 -9.43 4.60
CA ASP A 200 4.86 -8.77 4.56
C ASP A 200 4.94 -7.50 3.71
N PHE A 201 4.28 -7.50 2.55
CA PHE A 201 4.24 -6.37 1.64
C PHE A 201 2.90 -6.27 0.93
N LEU A 202 2.34 -5.07 0.81
CA LEU A 202 1.09 -4.77 0.08
C LEU A 202 -0.09 -5.72 0.39
N GLY A 203 -0.26 -6.08 1.65
CA GLY A 203 -1.37 -6.92 2.11
C GLY A 203 -1.11 -8.43 2.08
N PHE A 204 0.03 -8.85 1.57
CA PHE A 204 0.41 -10.25 1.46
C PHE A 204 1.67 -10.59 2.27
N HIS A 205 1.77 -11.85 2.62
CA HIS A 205 2.97 -12.50 3.10
C HIS A 205 3.56 -13.33 1.97
N THR A 206 4.78 -13.00 1.53
CA THR A 206 5.46 -13.68 0.41
C THR A 206 6.73 -14.35 0.92
N TYR A 207 6.91 -15.63 0.63
CA TYR A 207 8.04 -16.42 1.09
C TYR A 207 8.47 -17.45 0.04
N ILE A 208 9.66 -18.01 0.21
CA ILE A 208 10.18 -19.13 -0.59
C ILE A 208 9.93 -20.41 0.21
N ASP A 209 9.26 -21.41 -0.39
CA ASP A 209 9.05 -22.71 0.24
C ASP A 209 10.27 -23.63 0.06
N ASP A 210 10.24 -24.80 0.70
CA ASP A 210 11.34 -25.78 0.66
C ASP A 210 11.61 -26.33 -0.75
N ALA A 211 10.67 -26.22 -1.66
CA ALA A 211 10.83 -26.57 -3.06
C ALA A 211 11.34 -25.40 -3.93
N GLY A 212 11.69 -24.25 -3.33
CA GLY A 212 12.19 -23.06 -4.02
C GLY A 212 11.10 -22.26 -4.74
N ARG A 213 9.83 -22.55 -4.50
CA ARG A 213 8.71 -21.78 -5.09
C ARG A 213 8.43 -20.55 -4.26
N VAL A 214 8.23 -19.43 -4.90
CA VAL A 214 7.76 -18.21 -4.22
C VAL A 214 6.26 -18.28 -4.05
N ILE A 215 5.83 -18.35 -2.81
CA ILE A 215 4.42 -18.46 -2.38
C ILE A 215 3.96 -17.11 -1.82
N ARG A 216 2.78 -16.66 -2.21
CA ARG A 216 2.14 -15.44 -1.74
C ARG A 216 0.81 -15.76 -1.06
N LYS A 217 0.67 -15.46 0.21
CA LYS A 217 -0.56 -15.68 0.98
C LYS A 217 -1.09 -14.34 1.52
N VAL A 218 -2.40 -14.21 1.62
CA VAL A 218 -3.02 -13.10 2.36
C VAL A 218 -2.53 -13.12 3.81
N ARG A 219 -2.15 -11.96 4.35
CA ARG A 219 -1.65 -11.84 5.73
C ARG A 219 -2.65 -12.41 6.74
N LYS A 220 -2.12 -13.03 7.79
CA LYS A 220 -2.93 -13.62 8.89
C LYS A 220 -3.93 -12.61 9.45
N SER A 221 -3.52 -11.37 9.67
CA SER A 221 -4.40 -10.30 10.19
C SER A 221 -5.61 -10.00 9.29
N SER A 222 -5.42 -10.01 7.96
CA SER A 222 -6.52 -9.82 6.99
C SER A 222 -7.48 -11.00 7.01
N ARG A 223 -6.94 -12.22 7.02
CA ARG A 223 -7.71 -13.45 7.12
C ARG A 223 -8.54 -13.53 8.40
N ASP A 224 -7.92 -13.25 9.55
CA ASP A 224 -8.60 -13.29 10.86
C ASP A 224 -9.65 -12.19 10.98
N ARG A 225 -9.42 -11.01 10.37
CA ARG A 225 -10.40 -9.92 10.27
C ARG A 225 -11.62 -10.35 9.45
N MET A 226 -11.41 -10.98 8.29
CA MET A 226 -12.52 -11.46 7.46
C MET A 226 -13.32 -12.54 8.18
N LYS A 227 -12.66 -13.50 8.84
CA LYS A 227 -13.35 -14.52 9.64
C LYS A 227 -14.25 -13.90 10.72
N ARG A 228 -13.74 -12.91 11.46
CA ARG A 228 -14.56 -12.20 12.48
C ARG A 228 -15.70 -11.42 11.83
N LYS A 229 -15.45 -10.81 10.67
CA LYS A 229 -16.45 -10.02 9.94
C LYS A 229 -17.61 -10.90 9.45
N LEU A 230 -17.32 -12.07 8.88
CA LEU A 230 -18.36 -13.02 8.46
C LEU A 230 -19.21 -13.51 9.62
N ARG A 231 -18.61 -13.78 10.80
CA ARG A 231 -19.37 -14.15 12.00
C ARG A 231 -20.31 -13.02 12.46
N LYS A 232 -19.80 -11.77 12.46
CA LYS A 232 -20.62 -10.60 12.80
C LYS A 232 -21.76 -10.42 11.81
N TYR A 233 -21.50 -10.58 10.52
CA TYR A 233 -22.50 -10.47 9.47
C TYR A 233 -23.59 -11.54 9.60
N ALA A 234 -23.23 -12.78 9.94
CA ALA A 234 -24.22 -13.82 10.20
C ALA A 234 -25.20 -13.41 11.31
N ALA A 235 -24.67 -12.90 12.43
CA ALA A 235 -25.53 -12.45 13.54
C ALA A 235 -26.39 -11.23 13.16
N LEU A 236 -25.87 -10.26 12.42
CA LEU A 236 -26.61 -9.08 11.98
C LEU A 236 -27.69 -9.45 10.95
N TYR A 237 -27.40 -10.36 10.04
CA TYR A 237 -28.33 -10.83 9.01
C TYR A 237 -29.52 -11.59 9.63
N GLN A 238 -29.28 -12.45 10.61
CA GLN A 238 -30.34 -13.15 11.36
C GLN A 238 -31.27 -12.19 12.10
N ARG A 239 -30.78 -11.03 12.53
CA ARG A 239 -31.59 -9.98 13.20
C ARG A 239 -32.23 -8.99 12.22
N GLY A 240 -32.03 -9.15 10.91
CA GLY A 240 -32.53 -8.21 9.90
C GLY A 240 -31.83 -6.83 9.90
N GLU A 241 -30.66 -6.71 10.54
CA GLU A 241 -29.92 -5.44 10.70
C GLU A 241 -28.97 -5.14 9.52
N ILE A 242 -28.81 -6.06 8.59
CA ILE A 242 -27.93 -5.89 7.42
C ILE A 242 -28.46 -6.65 6.21
N ASP A 243 -28.38 -6.05 5.02
CA ASP A 243 -28.82 -6.65 3.78
C ASP A 243 -27.76 -7.57 3.18
N ARG A 244 -28.24 -8.53 2.36
CA ARG A 244 -27.40 -9.49 1.65
C ARG A 244 -26.38 -8.83 0.74
N GLU A 245 -26.79 -7.79 0.03
CA GLU A 245 -25.98 -7.01 -0.90
C GLU A 245 -24.75 -6.42 -0.20
N LYS A 246 -24.92 -5.80 0.95
CA LYS A 246 -23.84 -5.19 1.74
C LYS A 246 -22.83 -6.23 2.25
N ILE A 247 -23.30 -7.42 2.61
CA ILE A 247 -22.43 -8.54 2.98
C ILE A 247 -21.65 -9.01 1.75
N ALA A 248 -22.36 -9.17 0.62
CA ALA A 248 -21.77 -9.65 -0.63
C ALA A 248 -20.69 -8.68 -1.16
N GLU A 249 -20.94 -7.38 -1.21
CA GLU A 249 -19.96 -6.35 -1.60
C GLU A 249 -18.66 -6.47 -0.78
N SER A 250 -18.84 -6.52 0.55
CA SER A 250 -17.70 -6.60 1.46
C SER A 250 -16.88 -7.88 1.30
N TYR A 251 -17.56 -9.01 1.08
CA TYR A 251 -16.91 -10.30 0.91
C TYR A 251 -16.24 -10.40 -0.46
N THR A 252 -16.94 -9.99 -1.53
CA THR A 252 -16.42 -10.03 -2.92
C THR A 252 -15.16 -9.20 -3.07
N SER A 253 -15.10 -8.01 -2.46
CA SER A 253 -13.90 -7.18 -2.44
C SER A 253 -12.71 -7.89 -1.78
N TRP A 254 -12.92 -8.52 -0.63
CA TRP A 254 -11.87 -9.28 0.04
C TRP A 254 -11.46 -10.53 -0.76
N ARG A 255 -12.43 -11.23 -1.32
CA ARG A 255 -12.24 -12.44 -2.15
C ARG A 255 -11.39 -12.13 -3.38
N ALA A 256 -11.73 -11.05 -4.10
CA ALA A 256 -10.97 -10.58 -5.24
C ALA A 256 -9.51 -10.27 -4.85
N HIS A 257 -9.30 -9.53 -3.76
CA HIS A 257 -7.95 -9.28 -3.24
C HIS A 257 -7.22 -10.60 -2.91
N ALA A 258 -7.86 -11.54 -2.22
CA ALA A 258 -7.23 -12.79 -1.82
C ALA A 258 -6.81 -13.68 -3.01
N LEU A 259 -7.55 -13.64 -4.11
CA LEU A 259 -7.25 -14.41 -5.33
C LEU A 259 -6.00 -13.93 -6.08
N HIS A 260 -5.47 -12.76 -5.76
CA HIS A 260 -4.15 -12.33 -6.26
C HIS A 260 -2.97 -13.04 -5.59
N GLY A 261 -3.24 -13.83 -4.56
CA GLY A 261 -2.27 -14.72 -3.93
C GLY A 261 -2.58 -16.21 -4.18
N ASP A 262 -1.69 -17.08 -3.69
CA ASP A 262 -1.86 -18.55 -3.72
C ASP A 262 -2.86 -19.00 -2.64
N CYS A 263 -4.08 -18.44 -2.68
CA CYS A 263 -5.09 -18.54 -1.62
C CYS A 263 -6.36 -19.30 -2.07
N ARG A 264 -6.35 -20.06 -3.18
CA ARG A 264 -7.54 -20.72 -3.71
C ARG A 264 -8.27 -21.59 -2.68
N GLN A 265 -7.54 -22.46 -1.97
CA GLN A 265 -8.13 -23.31 -0.92
C GLN A 265 -8.70 -22.50 0.25
N LEU A 266 -7.98 -21.42 0.64
CA LEU A 266 -8.46 -20.50 1.67
C LEU A 266 -9.77 -19.82 1.22
N VAL A 267 -9.81 -19.33 -0.01
CA VAL A 267 -10.99 -18.65 -0.58
C VAL A 267 -12.16 -19.63 -0.64
N ALA A 268 -11.98 -20.85 -1.14
CA ALA A 268 -13.04 -21.86 -1.17
C ALA A 268 -13.65 -22.14 0.21
N LYS A 269 -12.81 -22.22 1.26
CA LYS A 269 -13.30 -22.35 2.64
C LYS A 269 -14.14 -21.17 3.09
N TYR A 270 -13.75 -19.94 2.71
CA TYR A 270 -14.49 -18.73 3.08
C TYR A 270 -15.75 -18.54 2.21
N ASP A 271 -15.74 -19.01 0.94
CA ASP A 271 -16.93 -19.07 0.08
C ASP A 271 -18.03 -19.92 0.75
N GLN A 272 -17.68 -21.08 1.31
CA GLN A 272 -18.63 -21.90 2.07
C GLN A 272 -19.17 -21.19 3.32
N GLN A 273 -18.30 -20.52 4.09
CA GLN A 273 -18.73 -19.75 5.27
C GLN A 273 -19.62 -18.57 4.89
N PHE A 274 -19.36 -17.91 3.78
CA PHE A 274 -20.20 -16.84 3.26
C PHE A 274 -21.58 -17.34 2.85
N LEU A 275 -21.66 -18.44 2.12
CA LEU A 275 -22.93 -19.03 1.69
C LEU A 275 -23.78 -19.48 2.89
N SER A 276 -23.17 -20.10 3.90
CA SER A 276 -23.88 -20.55 5.10
C SER A 276 -24.56 -19.43 5.92
N ILE A 277 -24.19 -18.17 5.70
CA ILE A 277 -24.87 -17.03 6.32
C ILE A 277 -26.34 -16.95 5.87
N PHE A 278 -26.59 -17.26 4.58
CA PHE A 278 -27.90 -17.13 3.94
C PHE A 278 -28.75 -18.40 3.98
N GLU A 279 -28.16 -19.54 4.33
CA GLU A 279 -28.88 -20.81 4.50
C GLU A 279 -29.75 -20.84 5.77
N ARG A 280 -29.40 -20.01 6.77
CA ARG A 280 -30.17 -19.83 7.99
C ARG A 280 -31.16 -18.68 7.76
N ARG A 281 -32.45 -19.01 7.55
CA ARG A 281 -33.51 -17.99 7.43
C ARG A 281 -33.54 -17.11 8.68
N PRO A 282 -33.78 -15.78 8.53
CA PRO A 282 -34.05 -14.89 9.67
C PRO A 282 -35.28 -15.42 10.41
N GLU A 283 -35.20 -15.49 11.73
CA GLU A 283 -36.31 -15.94 12.62
C GLU A 283 -37.55 -15.03 12.60
N HIS A 284 -37.52 -13.88 11.90
CA HIS A 284 -38.59 -12.90 11.82
C HIS A 284 -38.98 -12.56 10.38
N VAL A 285 -39.69 -13.45 9.73
CA VAL A 285 -40.76 -13.12 8.79
C VAL A 285 -41.92 -14.03 9.14
N GLN A 286 -42.56 -13.77 10.27
CA GLN A 286 -43.97 -14.15 10.43
C GLN A 286 -44.76 -13.19 9.55
N GLU A 287 -45.25 -13.71 8.44
CA GLU A 287 -46.32 -13.14 7.66
C GLU A 287 -47.49 -12.77 8.64
N ASP A 288 -47.81 -11.49 8.76
CA ASP A 288 -49.13 -11.06 9.19
C ASP A 288 -50.16 -11.51 8.13
N GLN A 289 -50.47 -12.80 8.12
CA GLN A 289 -51.70 -13.36 7.59
C GLN A 289 -52.64 -13.60 8.73
N HIS A 290 -53.38 -12.59 9.15
CA HIS A 290 -54.71 -12.70 9.77
C HIS A 290 -55.21 -11.27 9.96
N SER A 291 -56.20 -10.80 9.28
CA SER A 291 -57.61 -11.11 9.47
C SER A 291 -58.44 -10.22 8.53
N GLY A 292 -58.99 -10.81 7.55
CA GLY A 292 -60.09 -10.26 6.80
C GLY A 292 -61.21 -11.25 6.79
N ARG A 293 -61.88 -11.43 7.92
CA ARG A 293 -63.20 -12.05 7.95
C ARG A 293 -64.14 -11.18 8.75
N GLY A 294 -65.16 -10.76 8.09
CA GLY A 294 -66.43 -10.63 8.77
C GLY A 294 -67.09 -9.28 8.80
N CYS A 295 -68.10 -9.23 8.06
CA CYS A 295 -69.41 -8.57 8.01
C CYS A 295 -69.57 -7.50 6.99
#